data_d1b277a6d6a656672f0c7c7388a5c41f
#
_entry.id   d1b277a6d6a656672f0c7c7388a5c41f
#
_cell.length_a   1.000
_cell.length_b   1.000
_cell.length_c   1.000
_cell.angle_alpha   90.00
_cell.angle_beta   90.00
_cell.angle_gamma   90.00
#
_symmetry.space_group_name_H-M   'P 1'
#
loop_
_entity.id
_entity.type
_entity.pdbx_description
1 polymer ?
#
loop_
_entity_poly.entity_id
_entity_poly.type
_entity_poly.pdbx_seq_one_letter_code
_entity_poly.pdbx_strand_id
1 'polypeptide(L)'
;MGCTHDCSSCSSDCKSKEQNLHEELNKYSSVKKVIGIVSGKGGVGKSLVTSMLAVTFNKLGKSTAVLDADITGPSIPKAFGVHERCRGNDEGIFPVVTETGIKMISINLLLEHETDPVVWRSPVITGTVKQFWKDVIWENVDYMFVDMPPGTGDVPLTVFQSLPIDGIVIVASPQELVSMIVQKAVKMARMMNVPILGLVENMSWFMCPDCGKKHSIFGDSRIEEVAKEYDTQVLAKLPIDPELAKCVDEGKIEFFEGNYLDEAAEIIEKELSK
;
A
#
# COMPACT_ATOMS: atom_id res chain seq x y z
N MET A 1 -26.74 -21.30 30.44
CA MET A 1 -27.42 -20.05 30.04
C MET A 1 -26.77 -19.60 28.73
N GLY A 2 -27.55 -19.64 27.66
CA GLY A 2 -27.05 -19.27 26.34
C GLY A 2 -26.89 -17.76 26.20
N CYS A 3 -25.80 -17.30 25.60
CA CYS A 3 -25.57 -15.89 25.29
C CYS A 3 -26.61 -15.42 24.26
N THR A 4 -27.31 -14.32 24.56
CA THR A 4 -28.36 -13.75 23.70
C THR A 4 -27.78 -12.83 22.61
N HIS A 5 -26.43 -12.68 22.51
CA HIS A 5 -25.71 -11.80 21.59
C HIS A 5 -26.09 -10.31 21.63
N ASP A 6 -26.82 -9.87 22.63
CA ASP A 6 -27.05 -8.45 22.87
C ASP A 6 -26.03 -7.93 23.88
N CYS A 7 -24.96 -7.30 23.35
CA CYS A 7 -23.83 -6.82 24.13
C CYS A 7 -24.08 -5.45 24.80
N SER A 8 -25.18 -4.78 24.52
CA SER A 8 -25.48 -3.44 25.07
C SER A 8 -25.89 -3.47 26.55
N SER A 9 -26.34 -4.62 27.04
CA SER A 9 -26.84 -4.81 28.45
C SER A 9 -26.09 -5.88 29.23
N CYS A 10 -24.99 -6.43 28.70
CA CYS A 10 -24.28 -7.55 29.31
C CYS A 10 -23.17 -7.06 30.26
N SER A 11 -23.29 -7.38 31.56
CA SER A 11 -22.31 -7.06 32.61
C SER A 11 -21.23 -8.12 32.82
N SER A 12 -21.20 -9.19 32.01
CA SER A 12 -20.18 -10.24 32.11
C SER A 12 -18.94 -9.90 31.22
N ASP A 13 -17.74 -10.18 31.76
CA ASP A 13 -16.48 -10.15 31.02
C ASP A 13 -16.52 -11.19 29.89
N CYS A 14 -17.05 -10.79 28.76
CA CYS A 14 -17.14 -11.65 27.60
C CYS A 14 -15.80 -11.61 26.85
N LYS A 15 -15.10 -12.74 26.79
CA LYS A 15 -13.85 -12.90 26.03
C LYS A 15 -14.00 -12.64 24.50
N SER A 16 -15.20 -12.34 24.03
CA SER A 16 -15.49 -11.92 22.64
C SER A 16 -15.45 -10.40 22.43
N LYS A 17 -15.15 -9.60 23.47
CA LYS A 17 -14.85 -8.19 23.31
C LYS A 17 -13.43 -8.07 22.76
N GLU A 18 -13.34 -7.67 21.50
CA GLU A 18 -12.12 -7.24 20.82
C GLU A 18 -10.94 -8.21 20.97
N GLN A 19 -11.03 -9.36 20.34
CA GLN A 19 -9.83 -10.10 20.02
C GLN A 19 -9.04 -9.22 19.04
N ASN A 20 -7.93 -8.66 19.50
CA ASN A 20 -6.96 -8.06 18.62
C ASN A 20 -6.48 -9.17 17.65
N LEU A 21 -6.95 -9.13 16.41
CA LEU A 21 -6.61 -10.12 15.37
C LEU A 21 -5.28 -9.81 14.71
N HIS A 22 -4.60 -8.71 15.13
CA HIS A 22 -3.31 -8.35 14.59
C HIS A 22 -2.27 -9.42 14.93
N GLU A 23 -1.53 -9.84 13.92
CA GLU A 23 -0.37 -10.73 14.11
C GLU A 23 0.74 -9.97 14.85
N GLU A 24 1.47 -10.67 15.70
CA GLU A 24 2.63 -10.12 16.37
C GLU A 24 3.78 -9.93 15.36
N LEU A 25 4.49 -8.84 15.48
CA LEU A 25 5.68 -8.56 14.69
C LEU A 25 6.84 -9.46 15.14
N ASN A 26 7.78 -9.76 14.25
CA ASN A 26 9.01 -10.47 14.62
C ASN A 26 9.71 -9.76 15.79
N LYS A 27 10.20 -10.53 16.75
CA LYS A 27 10.82 -10.01 18.00
C LYS A 27 12.03 -9.09 17.78
N TYR A 28 12.64 -9.14 16.59
CA TYR A 28 13.77 -8.29 16.21
C TYR A 28 13.34 -7.11 15.35
N SER A 29 12.05 -6.83 15.29
CA SER A 29 11.48 -5.82 14.41
C SER A 29 10.72 -4.75 15.20
N SER A 30 10.75 -3.53 14.67
CA SER A 30 9.96 -2.39 15.14
C SER A 30 9.51 -1.59 13.93
N VAL A 31 8.19 -1.44 13.76
CA VAL A 31 7.57 -0.63 12.70
C VAL A 31 6.70 0.42 13.37
N LYS A 32 7.01 1.71 13.14
CA LYS A 32 6.30 2.78 13.83
C LYS A 32 4.96 3.12 13.18
N LYS A 33 4.92 3.14 11.83
CA LYS A 33 3.72 3.48 11.07
C LYS A 33 3.55 2.55 9.89
N VAL A 34 2.33 2.06 9.69
CA VAL A 34 1.96 1.15 8.59
C VAL A 34 0.89 1.81 7.73
N ILE A 35 1.17 2.02 6.45
CA ILE A 35 0.29 2.72 5.51
C ILE A 35 -0.12 1.73 4.41
N GLY A 36 -1.41 1.45 4.32
CA GLY A 36 -1.95 0.62 3.23
C GLY A 36 -2.21 1.44 1.97
N ILE A 37 -1.70 0.98 0.82
CA ILE A 37 -2.00 1.59 -0.47
C ILE A 37 -3.04 0.72 -1.17
N VAL A 38 -4.21 1.26 -1.38
CA VAL A 38 -5.37 0.53 -1.89
C VAL A 38 -5.85 1.09 -3.22
N SER A 39 -6.45 0.23 -4.03
CA SER A 39 -7.12 0.65 -5.25
C SER A 39 -8.37 -0.19 -5.48
N GLY A 40 -9.33 0.40 -6.15
CA GLY A 40 -10.58 -0.31 -6.43
C GLY A 40 -10.48 -1.36 -7.53
N LYS A 41 -9.52 -1.25 -8.46
CA LYS A 41 -9.19 -2.24 -9.51
C LYS A 41 -7.70 -2.24 -9.82
N GLY A 42 -7.27 -3.23 -10.62
CA GLY A 42 -5.91 -3.31 -11.15
C GLY A 42 -5.64 -2.27 -12.24
N GLY A 43 -4.37 -1.93 -12.44
CA GLY A 43 -3.91 -1.08 -13.55
C GLY A 43 -4.01 0.43 -13.33
N VAL A 44 -4.32 0.90 -12.13
CA VAL A 44 -4.36 2.35 -11.80
C VAL A 44 -3.02 2.92 -11.35
N GLY A 45 -1.99 2.08 -11.25
CA GLY A 45 -0.66 2.48 -10.79
C GLY A 45 -0.52 2.47 -9.26
N LYS A 46 -1.28 1.64 -8.55
CA LYS A 46 -1.17 1.47 -7.09
C LYS A 46 0.27 1.20 -6.66
N SER A 47 0.91 0.17 -7.22
CA SER A 47 2.29 -0.21 -6.89
C SER A 47 3.33 0.85 -7.26
N LEU A 48 3.06 1.64 -8.32
CA LEU A 48 3.85 2.83 -8.65
C LEU A 48 3.79 3.85 -7.52
N VAL A 49 2.58 4.19 -7.05
CA VAL A 49 2.37 5.14 -5.94
C VAL A 49 2.98 4.60 -4.65
N THR A 50 2.85 3.29 -4.37
CA THR A 50 3.50 2.64 -3.23
C THR A 50 5.01 2.83 -3.25
N SER A 51 5.64 2.52 -4.39
CA SER A 51 7.08 2.66 -4.59
C SER A 51 7.54 4.11 -4.47
N MET A 52 6.83 5.04 -5.11
CA MET A 52 7.15 6.48 -5.05
C MET A 52 7.02 7.02 -3.62
N LEU A 53 5.99 6.65 -2.85
CA LEU A 53 5.87 7.07 -1.44
C LEU A 53 7.04 6.54 -0.61
N ALA A 54 7.41 5.26 -0.77
CA ALA A 54 8.57 4.70 -0.07
C ALA A 54 9.85 5.46 -0.41
N VAL A 55 10.08 5.79 -1.68
CA VAL A 55 11.24 6.59 -2.13
C VAL A 55 11.18 8.00 -1.58
N THR A 56 10.03 8.67 -1.62
CA THR A 56 9.87 10.04 -1.10
C THR A 56 10.17 10.10 0.40
N PHE A 57 9.60 9.19 1.20
CA PHE A 57 9.89 9.14 2.65
C PHE A 57 11.35 8.78 2.93
N ASN A 58 11.96 7.91 2.12
CA ASN A 58 13.40 7.59 2.26
C ASN A 58 14.26 8.83 1.97
N LYS A 59 13.96 9.61 0.93
CA LYS A 59 14.63 10.89 0.63
C LYS A 59 14.48 11.92 1.75
N LEU A 60 13.39 11.86 2.54
CA LEU A 60 13.20 12.66 3.75
C LEU A 60 13.98 12.12 4.97
N GLY A 61 14.83 11.12 4.79
CA GLY A 61 15.68 10.54 5.85
C GLY A 61 14.96 9.56 6.77
N LYS A 62 13.80 9.07 6.39
CA LYS A 62 13.07 8.04 7.16
C LYS A 62 13.53 6.63 6.77
N SER A 63 13.58 5.72 7.73
CA SER A 63 13.74 4.30 7.44
C SER A 63 12.43 3.75 6.88
N THR A 64 12.43 3.32 5.62
CA THR A 64 11.23 2.87 4.92
C THR A 64 11.27 1.40 4.55
N ALA A 65 10.10 0.79 4.52
CA ALA A 65 9.91 -0.58 4.05
C ALA A 65 8.69 -0.70 3.13
N VAL A 66 8.74 -1.67 2.23
CA VAL A 66 7.61 -2.05 1.36
C VAL A 66 7.27 -3.52 1.58
N LEU A 67 6.02 -3.78 1.96
CA LEU A 67 5.43 -5.10 2.02
C LEU A 67 4.50 -5.26 0.82
N ASP A 68 4.91 -6.07 -0.16
CA ASP A 68 4.11 -6.36 -1.34
C ASP A 68 3.10 -7.47 -1.03
N ALA A 69 1.85 -7.06 -0.77
CA ALA A 69 0.74 -7.96 -0.51
C ALA A 69 -0.06 -8.33 -1.77
N ASP A 70 0.30 -7.78 -2.94
CA ASP A 70 -0.29 -8.17 -4.24
C ASP A 70 0.39 -9.42 -4.81
N ILE A 71 0.21 -10.54 -4.11
CA ILE A 71 0.86 -11.83 -4.40
C ILE A 71 0.61 -12.31 -5.83
N THR A 72 -0.52 -11.94 -6.43
CA THR A 72 -0.92 -12.41 -7.76
C THR A 72 -0.35 -11.57 -8.90
N GLY A 73 0.06 -10.35 -8.64
CA GLY A 73 0.62 -9.43 -9.62
C GLY A 73 1.78 -8.61 -9.06
N PRO A 74 2.76 -9.24 -8.42
CA PRO A 74 3.83 -8.53 -7.72
C PRO A 74 4.68 -7.73 -8.71
N SER A 75 4.81 -6.42 -8.49
CA SER A 75 5.51 -5.51 -9.39
C SER A 75 6.57 -4.65 -8.69
N ILE A 76 6.57 -4.65 -7.36
CA ILE A 76 7.46 -3.81 -6.56
C ILE A 76 8.95 -4.12 -6.84
N PRO A 77 9.44 -5.38 -6.76
CA PRO A 77 10.86 -5.65 -6.98
C PRO A 77 11.36 -5.17 -8.34
N LYS A 78 10.54 -5.33 -9.40
CA LYS A 78 10.89 -4.88 -10.76
C LYS A 78 11.11 -3.37 -10.81
N ALA A 79 10.26 -2.57 -10.16
CA ALA A 79 10.37 -1.11 -10.15
C ALA A 79 11.68 -0.62 -9.50
N PHE A 80 12.22 -1.38 -8.56
CA PHE A 80 13.48 -1.10 -7.86
C PHE A 80 14.69 -1.83 -8.46
N GLY A 81 14.52 -2.63 -9.51
CA GLY A 81 15.59 -3.43 -10.10
C GLY A 81 16.15 -4.50 -9.16
N VAL A 82 15.34 -4.97 -8.21
CA VAL A 82 15.72 -5.98 -7.24
C VAL A 82 15.44 -7.38 -7.79
N HIS A 83 16.49 -8.18 -7.93
CA HIS A 83 16.45 -9.56 -8.42
C HIS A 83 17.01 -10.56 -7.40
N GLU A 84 17.56 -10.07 -6.29
CA GLU A 84 18.12 -10.92 -5.24
C GLU A 84 17.01 -11.60 -4.47
N ARG A 85 17.23 -12.90 -4.13
CA ARG A 85 16.29 -13.66 -3.31
C ARG A 85 16.47 -13.32 -1.84
N CYS A 86 15.37 -13.27 -1.10
CA CYS A 86 15.41 -13.18 0.34
C CYS A 86 16.14 -14.38 0.93
N ARG A 87 16.93 -14.14 1.99
CA ARG A 87 17.59 -15.15 2.78
C ARG A 87 16.93 -15.23 4.14
N GLY A 88 17.08 -16.36 4.82
CA GLY A 88 16.52 -16.54 6.16
C GLY A 88 17.41 -17.47 7.01
N ASN A 89 17.13 -17.46 8.30
CA ASN A 89 17.71 -18.37 9.29
C ASN A 89 16.59 -18.81 10.25
N ASP A 90 16.95 -19.46 11.35
CA ASP A 90 16.01 -19.92 12.38
C ASP A 90 15.27 -18.77 13.10
N GLU A 91 15.74 -17.53 12.96
CA GLU A 91 15.13 -16.33 13.59
C GLU A 91 14.10 -15.64 12.68
N GLY A 92 14.21 -15.82 11.35
CA GLY A 92 13.28 -15.25 10.40
C GLY A 92 13.86 -15.04 9.00
N ILE A 93 13.12 -14.30 8.18
CA ILE A 93 13.45 -13.95 6.80
C ILE A 93 14.04 -12.54 6.80
N PHE A 94 15.18 -12.35 6.15
CA PHE A 94 15.74 -11.02 5.92
C PHE A 94 15.11 -10.40 4.68
N PRO A 95 14.55 -9.19 4.77
CA PRO A 95 14.06 -8.47 3.60
C PRO A 95 15.23 -8.13 2.68
N VAL A 96 14.98 -7.97 1.40
CA VAL A 96 15.98 -7.39 0.51
C VAL A 96 16.04 -5.88 0.79
N VAL A 97 17.25 -5.34 0.72
CA VAL A 97 17.50 -3.91 0.92
C VAL A 97 17.97 -3.31 -0.40
N THR A 98 17.32 -2.26 -0.85
CA THR A 98 17.66 -1.57 -2.11
C THR A 98 18.93 -0.71 -1.96
N GLU A 99 19.40 -0.13 -3.06
CA GLU A 99 20.61 0.72 -3.06
C GLU A 99 20.48 1.92 -2.11
N THR A 100 19.29 2.50 -1.97
CA THR A 100 19.05 3.65 -1.07
C THR A 100 18.65 3.24 0.34
N GLY A 101 18.56 1.93 0.63
CA GLY A 101 18.28 1.41 1.96
C GLY A 101 16.81 1.11 2.25
N ILE A 102 15.93 1.08 1.25
CA ILE A 102 14.53 0.68 1.41
C ILE A 102 14.46 -0.84 1.56
N LYS A 103 13.82 -1.31 2.63
CA LYS A 103 13.62 -2.74 2.89
C LYS A 103 12.39 -3.23 2.15
N MET A 104 12.44 -4.41 1.53
CA MET A 104 11.27 -4.95 0.86
C MET A 104 11.13 -6.46 0.96
N ILE A 105 9.87 -6.89 0.94
CA ILE A 105 9.49 -8.29 0.75
C ILE A 105 8.39 -8.38 -0.31
N SER A 106 8.55 -9.33 -1.19
CA SER A 106 7.55 -9.71 -2.20
C SER A 106 7.64 -11.21 -2.43
N ILE A 107 6.57 -11.84 -2.89
CA ILE A 107 6.59 -13.26 -3.21
C ILE A 107 7.64 -13.59 -4.27
N ASN A 108 7.85 -12.72 -5.25
CA ASN A 108 8.85 -12.91 -6.30
C ASN A 108 10.28 -13.07 -5.76
N LEU A 109 10.57 -12.49 -4.58
CA LEU A 109 11.87 -12.60 -3.92
C LEU A 109 12.05 -13.92 -3.15
N LEU A 110 11.01 -14.75 -3.07
CA LEU A 110 11.01 -16.06 -2.43
C LEU A 110 10.89 -17.21 -3.43
N LEU A 111 10.39 -16.96 -4.63
CA LEU A 111 10.24 -17.97 -5.69
C LEU A 111 11.59 -18.40 -6.26
N GLU A 112 11.62 -19.59 -6.83
CA GLU A 112 12.83 -20.10 -7.52
C GLU A 112 13.11 -19.33 -8.80
N HIS A 113 12.07 -18.99 -9.56
CA HIS A 113 12.13 -18.12 -10.73
C HIS A 113 11.07 -17.01 -10.59
N GLU A 114 11.43 -15.77 -10.90
CA GLU A 114 10.53 -14.61 -10.83
C GLU A 114 9.30 -14.75 -11.75
N THR A 115 9.40 -15.58 -12.78
CA THR A 115 8.34 -15.85 -13.77
C THR A 115 7.44 -17.01 -13.37
N ASP A 116 7.69 -17.67 -12.24
CA ASP A 116 6.86 -18.78 -11.79
C ASP A 116 5.45 -18.27 -11.43
N PRO A 117 4.39 -18.86 -11.99
CA PRO A 117 3.05 -18.39 -11.72
C PRO A 117 2.62 -18.76 -10.29
N VAL A 118 2.16 -17.78 -9.54
CA VAL A 118 1.57 -17.99 -8.21
C VAL A 118 0.08 -18.32 -8.39
N VAL A 119 -0.25 -19.60 -8.48
CA VAL A 119 -1.63 -20.10 -8.61
C VAL A 119 -2.14 -20.55 -7.24
N TRP A 120 -2.27 -19.62 -6.31
CA TRP A 120 -2.69 -19.92 -4.94
C TRP A 120 -4.13 -19.48 -4.68
N ARG A 121 -4.78 -20.18 -3.74
CA ARG A 121 -6.12 -19.79 -3.26
C ARG A 121 -6.00 -18.77 -2.14
N SER A 122 -7.04 -17.97 -1.94
CA SER A 122 -7.08 -16.89 -0.95
C SER A 122 -6.50 -17.26 0.44
N PRO A 123 -6.77 -18.42 1.05
CA PRO A 123 -6.21 -18.76 2.35
C PRO A 123 -4.67 -18.86 2.36
N VAL A 124 -4.06 -19.31 1.27
CA VAL A 124 -2.60 -19.38 1.15
C VAL A 124 -2.01 -17.98 0.99
N ILE A 125 -2.63 -17.17 0.13
CA ILE A 125 -2.23 -15.77 -0.10
C ILE A 125 -2.28 -14.98 1.22
N THR A 126 -3.38 -15.07 1.96
CA THR A 126 -3.54 -14.37 3.25
C THR A 126 -2.55 -14.88 4.29
N GLY A 127 -2.28 -16.19 4.31
CA GLY A 127 -1.25 -16.78 5.16
C GLY A 127 0.15 -16.24 4.86
N THR A 128 0.49 -16.09 3.57
CA THR A 128 1.78 -15.53 3.14
C THR A 128 1.95 -14.08 3.56
N VAL A 129 0.92 -13.25 3.39
CA VAL A 129 0.99 -11.83 3.84
C VAL A 129 1.19 -11.73 5.36
N LYS A 130 0.53 -12.60 6.14
CA LYS A 130 0.76 -12.69 7.58
C LYS A 130 2.20 -13.10 7.92
N GLN A 131 2.76 -14.06 7.17
CA GLN A 131 4.16 -14.46 7.32
C GLN A 131 5.12 -13.31 6.97
N PHE A 132 4.84 -12.51 5.94
CA PHE A 132 5.64 -11.32 5.63
C PHE A 132 5.68 -10.31 6.78
N TRP A 133 4.60 -10.18 7.53
CA TRP A 133 4.59 -9.36 8.72
C TRP A 133 5.34 -9.99 9.89
N LYS A 134 5.03 -11.26 10.18
CA LYS A 134 5.46 -11.97 11.40
C LYS A 134 6.87 -12.53 11.33
N ASP A 135 7.25 -13.10 10.17
CA ASP A 135 8.47 -13.89 10.04
C ASP A 135 9.63 -13.08 9.44
N VAL A 136 9.36 -11.91 8.84
CA VAL A 136 10.40 -11.02 8.30
C VAL A 136 11.01 -10.17 9.41
N ILE A 137 12.35 -10.12 9.43
CA ILE A 137 13.13 -9.29 10.36
C ILE A 137 13.27 -7.89 9.77
N TRP A 138 12.29 -7.02 10.09
CA TRP A 138 12.23 -5.65 9.59
C TRP A 138 13.22 -4.71 10.29
N GLU A 139 13.75 -5.11 11.47
CA GLU A 139 14.54 -4.23 12.34
C GLU A 139 13.80 -2.93 12.69
N ASN A 140 14.44 -1.77 12.49
CA ASN A 140 13.82 -0.48 12.75
C ASN A 140 13.30 0.13 11.45
N VAL A 141 11.99 0.34 11.37
CA VAL A 141 11.28 0.96 10.26
C VAL A 141 10.43 2.11 10.79
N ASP A 142 10.58 3.30 10.22
CA ASP A 142 9.73 4.44 10.56
C ASP A 142 8.38 4.34 9.83
N TYR A 143 8.42 4.02 8.53
CA TYR A 143 7.21 3.92 7.70
C TYR A 143 7.25 2.66 6.84
N MET A 144 6.23 1.84 6.97
CA MET A 144 6.00 0.69 6.10
C MET A 144 4.84 0.96 5.16
N PHE A 145 5.07 0.79 3.87
CA PHE A 145 4.04 0.88 2.83
C PHE A 145 3.61 -0.53 2.42
N VAL A 146 2.33 -0.81 2.57
CA VAL A 146 1.75 -2.11 2.19
C VAL A 146 1.06 -1.97 0.84
N ASP A 147 1.62 -2.58 -0.21
CA ASP A 147 0.99 -2.63 -1.52
C ASP A 147 -0.12 -3.66 -1.51
N MET A 148 -1.36 -3.20 -1.37
CA MET A 148 -2.54 -4.06 -1.21
C MET A 148 -2.95 -4.69 -2.53
N PRO A 149 -3.49 -5.91 -2.56
CA PRO A 149 -4.11 -6.44 -3.77
C PRO A 149 -5.29 -5.54 -4.20
N PRO A 150 -5.57 -5.45 -5.51
CA PRO A 150 -6.66 -4.60 -6.00
C PRO A 150 -8.04 -5.10 -5.56
N GLY A 151 -8.98 -4.18 -5.40
CA GLY A 151 -10.36 -4.49 -5.05
C GLY A 151 -10.63 -4.53 -3.54
N THR A 152 -11.78 -5.10 -3.19
CA THR A 152 -12.31 -5.15 -1.80
C THR A 152 -12.67 -6.59 -1.39
N GLY A 153 -11.90 -7.56 -1.86
CA GLY A 153 -12.11 -8.98 -1.59
C GLY A 153 -11.52 -9.45 -0.25
N ASP A 154 -11.41 -10.77 -0.09
CA ASP A 154 -10.98 -11.41 1.16
C ASP A 154 -9.53 -11.06 1.54
N VAL A 155 -8.63 -10.90 0.57
CA VAL A 155 -7.21 -10.64 0.84
C VAL A 155 -7.01 -9.26 1.45
N PRO A 156 -7.50 -8.14 0.83
CA PRO A 156 -7.46 -6.82 1.48
C PRO A 156 -8.08 -6.82 2.88
N LEU A 157 -9.23 -7.46 3.04
CA LEU A 157 -9.91 -7.54 4.34
C LEU A 157 -9.02 -8.24 5.39
N THR A 158 -8.39 -9.35 5.02
CA THR A 158 -7.50 -10.08 5.94
C THR A 158 -6.27 -9.25 6.30
N VAL A 159 -5.69 -8.52 5.35
CA VAL A 159 -4.55 -7.62 5.63
C VAL A 159 -4.95 -6.57 6.66
N PHE A 160 -6.09 -5.90 6.49
CA PHE A 160 -6.62 -4.94 7.47
C PHE A 160 -6.85 -5.54 8.85
N GLN A 161 -7.27 -6.81 8.92
CA GLN A 161 -7.50 -7.49 10.19
C GLN A 161 -6.22 -7.96 10.87
N SER A 162 -5.18 -8.23 10.08
CA SER A 162 -3.97 -8.90 10.56
C SER A 162 -2.80 -7.95 10.80
N LEU A 163 -2.73 -6.85 10.07
CA LEU A 163 -1.68 -5.84 10.23
C LEU A 163 -2.24 -4.59 10.93
N PRO A 164 -1.45 -3.94 11.78
CA PRO A 164 -1.84 -2.71 12.46
C PRO A 164 -1.73 -1.50 11.50
N ILE A 165 -2.67 -1.39 10.56
CA ILE A 165 -2.69 -0.31 9.56
C ILE A 165 -3.08 1.01 10.23
N ASP A 166 -2.16 1.99 10.25
CA ASP A 166 -2.40 3.32 10.81
C ASP A 166 -3.24 4.22 9.90
N GLY A 167 -3.25 3.94 8.59
CA GLY A 167 -4.07 4.67 7.63
C GLY A 167 -3.91 4.15 6.21
N ILE A 168 -4.78 4.57 5.31
CA ILE A 168 -4.73 4.18 3.91
C ILE A 168 -4.67 5.37 2.96
N VAL A 169 -3.99 5.17 1.84
CA VAL A 169 -4.03 6.02 0.66
C VAL A 169 -4.79 5.29 -0.43
N ILE A 170 -5.81 5.92 -0.99
CA ILE A 170 -6.61 5.34 -2.07
C ILE A 170 -6.09 5.88 -3.40
N VAL A 171 -5.66 4.98 -4.28
CA VAL A 171 -5.17 5.30 -5.62
C VAL A 171 -6.24 5.01 -6.65
N ALA A 172 -6.49 5.98 -7.51
CA ALA A 172 -7.47 5.88 -8.60
C ALA A 172 -6.98 6.61 -9.87
N SER A 173 -7.63 6.36 -10.99
CA SER A 173 -7.50 7.13 -12.22
C SER A 173 -8.75 8.01 -12.43
N PRO A 174 -8.72 9.06 -13.29
CA PRO A 174 -9.87 9.92 -13.51
C PRO A 174 -11.15 9.18 -13.88
N GLN A 175 -11.05 8.06 -14.61
CA GLN A 175 -12.20 7.23 -14.99
C GLN A 175 -12.86 6.49 -13.82
N GLU A 176 -12.12 6.26 -12.74
CA GLU A 176 -12.56 5.44 -11.61
C GLU A 176 -13.12 6.23 -10.45
N LEU A 177 -12.74 7.50 -10.33
CA LEU A 177 -13.16 8.36 -9.22
C LEU A 177 -14.68 8.53 -9.12
N VAL A 178 -15.39 8.36 -10.24
CA VAL A 178 -16.85 8.40 -10.32
C VAL A 178 -17.46 7.03 -10.05
N SER A 179 -16.62 5.98 -9.89
CA SER A 179 -17.09 4.62 -9.86
C SER A 179 -17.44 4.13 -8.45
N MET A 180 -18.36 3.20 -8.40
CA MET A 180 -18.75 2.42 -7.22
C MET A 180 -17.55 1.77 -6.49
N ILE A 181 -16.38 1.74 -7.12
CA ILE A 181 -15.18 1.04 -6.68
C ILE A 181 -14.41 1.85 -5.62
N VAL A 182 -14.22 3.16 -5.84
CA VAL A 182 -13.63 4.06 -4.80
C VAL A 182 -14.56 4.08 -3.58
N GLN A 183 -15.87 4.15 -3.81
CA GLN A 183 -16.87 4.07 -2.75
C GLN A 183 -16.75 2.79 -1.91
N LYS A 184 -16.49 1.64 -2.54
CA LYS A 184 -16.27 0.37 -1.82
C LYS A 184 -15.02 0.41 -0.96
N ALA A 185 -13.89 0.95 -1.47
CA ALA A 185 -12.66 1.09 -0.71
C ALA A 185 -12.85 1.98 0.53
N VAL A 186 -13.53 3.12 0.37
CA VAL A 186 -13.88 4.02 1.48
C VAL A 186 -14.76 3.31 2.52
N LYS A 187 -15.81 2.60 2.06
CA LYS A 187 -16.69 1.86 2.98
C LYS A 187 -15.94 0.76 3.73
N MET A 188 -15.06 0.04 3.04
CA MET A 188 -14.24 -1.01 3.66
C MET A 188 -13.34 -0.41 4.75
N ALA A 189 -12.62 0.67 4.46
CA ALA A 189 -11.76 1.36 5.44
C ALA A 189 -12.55 1.80 6.69
N ARG A 190 -13.74 2.40 6.47
CA ARG A 190 -14.63 2.81 7.57
C ARG A 190 -15.12 1.63 8.41
N MET A 191 -15.49 0.51 7.76
CA MET A 191 -15.91 -0.72 8.47
C MET A 191 -14.77 -1.31 9.33
N MET A 192 -13.52 -1.13 8.90
CA MET A 192 -12.34 -1.60 9.61
C MET A 192 -11.78 -0.58 10.60
N ASN A 193 -12.43 0.59 10.76
CA ASN A 193 -11.96 1.71 11.56
C ASN A 193 -10.54 2.19 11.20
N VAL A 194 -10.15 2.06 9.92
CA VAL A 194 -8.85 2.52 9.44
C VAL A 194 -9.02 3.92 8.85
N PRO A 195 -8.22 4.91 9.28
CA PRO A 195 -8.26 6.26 8.75
C PRO A 195 -7.93 6.32 7.26
N ILE A 196 -8.61 7.20 6.51
CA ILE A 196 -8.28 7.49 5.12
C ILE A 196 -7.40 8.74 5.13
N LEU A 197 -6.11 8.59 4.81
CA LEU A 197 -5.15 9.68 4.77
C LEU A 197 -5.42 10.61 3.59
N GLY A 198 -5.90 10.06 2.48
CA GLY A 198 -6.33 10.81 1.32
C GLY A 198 -6.36 10.00 0.03
N LEU A 199 -6.60 10.74 -1.06
CA LEU A 199 -6.74 10.20 -2.41
C LEU A 199 -5.54 10.62 -3.26
N VAL A 200 -5.03 9.71 -4.08
CA VAL A 200 -4.05 9.99 -5.13
C VAL A 200 -4.69 9.67 -6.47
N GLU A 201 -4.79 10.67 -7.35
CA GLU A 201 -5.22 10.46 -8.72
C GLU A 201 -4.01 10.28 -9.63
N ASN A 202 -3.81 9.08 -10.10
CA ASN A 202 -2.79 8.79 -11.11
C ASN A 202 -3.34 8.99 -12.52
N MET A 203 -2.47 9.24 -13.49
CA MET A 203 -2.82 9.47 -14.90
C MET A 203 -3.77 10.65 -15.11
N SER A 204 -3.67 11.68 -14.27
CA SER A 204 -4.57 12.86 -14.28
C SER A 204 -4.46 13.65 -15.56
N TRP A 205 -3.27 13.78 -16.12
CA TRP A 205 -3.01 14.49 -17.39
C TRP A 205 -1.76 13.98 -18.07
N PHE A 206 -1.61 14.35 -19.33
CA PHE A 206 -0.40 14.20 -20.11
C PHE A 206 0.10 15.58 -20.59
N MET A 207 1.39 15.82 -20.48
CA MET A 207 2.01 17.04 -21.03
C MET A 207 2.48 16.77 -22.43
N CYS A 208 1.94 17.50 -23.43
CA CYS A 208 2.41 17.38 -24.81
C CYS A 208 3.88 17.84 -24.90
N PRO A 209 4.79 16.99 -25.39
CA PRO A 209 6.21 17.34 -25.47
C PRO A 209 6.49 18.46 -26.50
N ASP A 210 5.64 18.62 -27.51
CA ASP A 210 5.85 19.60 -28.56
C ASP A 210 5.41 21.02 -28.20
N CYS A 211 4.28 21.15 -27.46
CA CYS A 211 3.70 22.46 -27.18
C CYS A 211 3.49 22.77 -25.68
N GLY A 212 3.82 21.83 -24.78
CA GLY A 212 3.67 22.00 -23.34
C GLY A 212 2.22 22.08 -22.84
N LYS A 213 1.23 21.78 -23.68
CA LYS A 213 -0.17 21.82 -23.29
C LYS A 213 -0.56 20.57 -22.51
N LYS A 214 -1.28 20.75 -21.40
CA LYS A 214 -1.86 19.65 -20.62
C LYS A 214 -3.11 19.08 -21.33
N HIS A 215 -3.17 17.75 -21.40
CA HIS A 215 -4.31 17.01 -21.95
C HIS A 215 -4.84 16.03 -20.91
N SER A 216 -6.15 16.11 -20.64
CA SER A 216 -6.88 15.15 -19.78
C SER A 216 -7.30 13.95 -20.64
N ILE A 217 -6.39 13.00 -20.86
CA ILE A 217 -6.61 11.85 -21.76
C ILE A 217 -7.80 11.00 -21.29
N PHE A 218 -8.00 10.89 -19.99
CA PHE A 218 -9.08 10.09 -19.38
C PHE A 218 -10.29 10.95 -18.94
N GLY A 219 -10.40 12.18 -19.43
CA GLY A 219 -11.46 13.12 -19.06
C GLY A 219 -11.04 14.06 -17.92
N ASP A 220 -11.98 14.93 -17.54
CA ASP A 220 -11.74 15.91 -16.48
C ASP A 220 -11.73 15.25 -15.10
N SER A 221 -10.77 15.65 -14.28
CA SER A 221 -10.65 15.17 -12.91
C SER A 221 -11.82 15.63 -12.04
N ARG A 222 -12.39 14.71 -11.28
CA ARG A 222 -13.43 14.99 -10.28
C ARG A 222 -12.99 14.61 -8.88
N ILE A 223 -11.68 14.46 -8.67
CA ILE A 223 -11.13 13.96 -7.40
C ILE A 223 -11.49 14.87 -6.22
N GLU A 224 -11.54 16.18 -6.42
CA GLU A 224 -11.89 17.13 -5.36
C GLU A 224 -13.35 17.00 -4.93
N GLU A 225 -14.26 16.69 -5.89
CA GLU A 225 -15.67 16.43 -5.59
C GLU A 225 -15.79 15.16 -4.75
N VAL A 226 -15.07 14.11 -5.15
CA VAL A 226 -15.03 12.82 -4.46
C VAL A 226 -14.41 12.97 -3.06
N ALA A 227 -13.32 13.72 -2.95
CA ALA A 227 -12.69 13.98 -1.65
C ALA A 227 -13.67 14.65 -0.67
N LYS A 228 -14.43 15.64 -1.14
CA LYS A 228 -15.48 16.32 -0.35
C LYS A 228 -16.63 15.38 0.02
N GLU A 229 -17.08 14.54 -0.91
CA GLU A 229 -18.17 13.58 -0.68
C GLU A 229 -17.83 12.60 0.46
N TYR A 230 -16.57 12.20 0.55
CA TYR A 230 -16.12 11.21 1.54
C TYR A 230 -15.41 11.79 2.76
N ASP A 231 -15.42 13.12 2.91
CA ASP A 231 -14.74 13.84 4.01
C ASP A 231 -13.27 13.45 4.13
N THR A 232 -12.57 13.55 3.00
CA THR A 232 -11.14 13.26 2.87
C THR A 232 -10.46 14.33 2.02
N GLN A 233 -9.18 14.18 1.76
CA GLN A 233 -8.37 15.15 1.03
C GLN A 233 -7.71 14.54 -0.20
N VAL A 234 -7.36 15.39 -1.17
CA VAL A 234 -6.52 15.02 -2.30
C VAL A 234 -5.06 15.19 -1.87
N LEU A 235 -4.29 14.10 -1.89
CA LEU A 235 -2.86 14.11 -1.58
C LEU A 235 -2.03 14.52 -2.80
N ALA A 236 -2.36 13.99 -3.96
CA ALA A 236 -1.63 14.30 -5.18
C ALA A 236 -2.44 13.98 -6.44
N LYS A 237 -2.05 14.64 -7.54
CA LYS A 237 -2.44 14.29 -8.91
C LYS A 237 -1.17 14.04 -9.70
N LEU A 238 -1.01 12.83 -10.24
CA LEU A 238 0.17 12.43 -10.99
C LEU A 238 -0.10 12.47 -12.49
N PRO A 239 0.85 12.96 -13.30
CA PRO A 239 0.73 12.91 -14.74
C PRO A 239 0.98 11.50 -15.31
N ILE A 240 0.64 11.33 -16.58
CA ILE A 240 1.23 10.29 -17.40
C ILE A 240 2.63 10.80 -17.78
N ASP A 241 3.65 10.22 -17.15
CA ASP A 241 5.04 10.63 -17.32
C ASP A 241 5.87 9.50 -17.97
N PRO A 242 6.30 9.66 -19.24
CA PRO A 242 7.13 8.67 -19.90
C PRO A 242 8.50 8.45 -19.24
N GLU A 243 9.08 9.47 -18.60
CA GLU A 243 10.37 9.35 -17.90
C GLU A 243 10.22 8.52 -16.64
N LEU A 244 9.17 8.74 -15.86
CA LEU A 244 8.84 7.91 -14.71
C LEU A 244 8.58 6.46 -15.13
N ALA A 245 7.79 6.24 -16.19
CA ALA A 245 7.54 4.90 -16.72
C ALA A 245 8.83 4.20 -17.12
N LYS A 246 9.74 4.91 -17.80
CA LYS A 246 11.06 4.39 -18.17
C LYS A 246 11.91 4.05 -16.93
N CYS A 247 11.94 4.90 -15.92
CA CYS A 247 12.64 4.62 -14.66
C CYS A 247 12.13 3.33 -14.00
N VAL A 248 10.81 3.12 -13.98
CA VAL A 248 10.19 1.89 -13.45
C VAL A 248 10.59 0.66 -14.28
N ASP A 249 10.54 0.76 -15.60
CA ASP A 249 10.88 -0.36 -16.49
C ASP A 249 12.36 -0.75 -16.41
N GLU A 250 13.24 0.24 -16.17
CA GLU A 250 14.67 0.05 -15.94
C GLU A 250 15.03 -0.36 -14.51
N GLY A 251 14.06 -0.46 -13.59
CA GLY A 251 14.30 -0.78 -12.19
C GLY A 251 15.02 0.33 -11.40
N LYS A 252 14.80 1.58 -11.77
CA LYS A 252 15.52 2.74 -11.23
C LYS A 252 14.61 3.77 -10.56
N ILE A 253 13.47 3.35 -10.04
CA ILE A 253 12.49 4.27 -9.44
C ILE A 253 13.08 5.10 -8.29
N GLU A 254 14.06 4.57 -7.56
CA GLU A 254 14.75 5.27 -6.46
C GLU A 254 15.48 6.54 -6.92
N PHE A 255 15.90 6.58 -8.18
CA PHE A 255 16.67 7.67 -8.78
C PHE A 255 15.81 8.63 -9.59
N PHE A 256 14.50 8.42 -9.61
CA PHE A 256 13.58 9.37 -10.24
C PHE A 256 13.60 10.72 -9.48
N GLU A 257 13.88 11.80 -10.20
CA GLU A 257 14.05 13.14 -9.62
C GLU A 257 12.74 13.93 -9.47
N GLY A 258 11.60 13.38 -9.93
CA GLY A 258 10.29 14.04 -9.80
C GLY A 258 9.83 14.13 -8.36
N ASN A 259 9.12 15.21 -8.05
CA ASN A 259 8.63 15.55 -6.70
C ASN A 259 7.10 15.44 -6.56
N TYR A 260 6.48 14.57 -7.33
CA TYR A 260 5.00 14.46 -7.41
C TYR A 260 4.31 14.11 -6.09
N LEU A 261 5.03 13.50 -5.13
CA LEU A 261 4.47 13.05 -3.85
C LEU A 261 5.09 13.75 -2.62
N ASP A 262 5.91 14.78 -2.81
CA ASP A 262 6.56 15.47 -1.69
C ASP A 262 5.54 16.11 -0.76
N GLU A 263 4.58 16.87 -1.30
CA GLU A 263 3.49 17.47 -0.53
C GLU A 263 2.59 16.40 0.12
N ALA A 264 2.33 15.29 -0.60
CA ALA A 264 1.59 14.17 -0.06
C ALA A 264 2.28 13.54 1.15
N ALA A 265 3.61 13.41 1.11
CA ALA A 265 4.39 12.87 2.22
C ALA A 265 4.31 13.76 3.47
N GLU A 266 4.42 15.09 3.31
CA GLU A 266 4.27 16.06 4.41
C GLU A 266 2.87 15.97 5.04
N ILE A 267 1.83 15.87 4.22
CA ILE A 267 0.44 15.74 4.70
C ILE A 267 0.28 14.44 5.48
N ILE A 268 0.75 13.32 4.93
CA ILE A 268 0.67 11.99 5.56
C ILE A 268 1.40 11.99 6.91
N GLU A 269 2.63 12.54 6.97
CA GLU A 269 3.40 12.61 8.21
C GLU A 269 2.67 13.42 9.28
N LYS A 270 2.08 14.54 8.91
CA LYS A 270 1.30 15.42 9.81
C LYS A 270 0.04 14.71 10.33
N GLU A 271 -0.69 13.98 9.46
CA GLU A 271 -1.90 13.25 9.88
C GLU A 271 -1.56 12.12 10.86
N LEU A 272 -0.48 11.39 10.62
CA LEU A 272 -0.06 10.27 11.48
C LEU A 272 0.68 10.70 12.76
N SER A 273 0.95 11.99 12.92
CA SER A 273 1.57 12.56 14.13
C SER A 273 0.54 13.09 15.14
N LYS A 274 -0.74 13.14 14.75
CA LYS A 274 -1.87 13.51 15.64
C LYS A 274 -2.25 12.38 16.58
#